data_f1b2c40c4612c77e8f316692d6054f80
#
_entry.id   f1b2c40c4612c77e8f316692d6054f80
#
_cell.length_a   1.000
_cell.length_b   1.000
_cell.length_c   1.000
_cell.angle_alpha   90.00
_cell.angle_beta   90.00
_cell.angle_gamma   90.00
#
_symmetry.space_group_name_H-M   'P 1'
#
loop_
_entity.id
_entity.type
_entity.pdbx_description
1 polymer ?
#
loop_
_entity_poly.entity_id
_entity_poly.type
_entity_poly.pdbx_seq_one_letter_code
_entity_poly.pdbx_strand_id
1 'polypeptide(L)'
;MKTVNSLSGGKTSSYIAANYPADYDVFALVRTDDKNCLFPDKKLRQEVSDRIGKEFIGTLEDDTIIYTILDLEQYIGRKITWVSGKTFDEITTRKDKVYLPNKVQRFCTVEMKIEPMFYWWAENIGEPTETRIGFRANETRRANNMLERCNEDGLSTFKATFEKHPDGRNKWEEVPYQKPSFPLIMDNIRKDHIEQYWKDKPVRFSWMNNCVGCFHKTPLLLRKMFDKHPN
;
A
#
# COMPACT_ATOMS: atom_id res chain seq x y z
N MET A 1 -13.03 16.07 -9.94
CA MET A 1 -11.93 15.05 -9.88
C MET A 1 -12.34 14.01 -8.84
N LYS A 2 -12.31 12.74 -9.21
CA LYS A 2 -12.59 11.63 -8.26
C LYS A 2 -11.52 11.58 -7.18
N THR A 3 -11.88 11.07 -6.02
CA THR A 3 -11.02 10.99 -4.83
C THR A 3 -10.68 9.55 -4.49
N VAL A 4 -9.42 9.28 -4.12
CA VAL A 4 -8.90 7.96 -3.74
C VAL A 4 -8.19 8.04 -2.40
N ASN A 5 -8.56 7.21 -1.44
CA ASN A 5 -7.79 6.98 -0.22
C ASN A 5 -6.82 5.81 -0.44
N SER A 6 -5.52 6.06 -0.33
CA SER A 6 -4.49 5.01 -0.41
C SER A 6 -4.29 4.38 0.97
N LEU A 7 -4.70 3.11 1.12
CA LEU A 7 -4.66 2.39 2.39
C LEU A 7 -3.42 1.49 2.50
N SER A 8 -2.86 1.42 3.68
CA SER A 8 -1.70 0.58 4.01
C SER A 8 -1.91 -0.34 5.23
N GLY A 9 -3.15 -0.46 5.72
CA GLY A 9 -3.46 -1.21 6.93
C GLY A 9 -2.96 -0.60 8.25
N GLY A 10 -2.42 0.61 8.20
CA GLY A 10 -1.96 1.33 9.38
C GLY A 10 -2.98 2.31 9.93
N LYS A 11 -2.90 2.64 11.23
CA LYS A 11 -3.81 3.58 11.92
C LYS A 11 -3.98 4.91 11.17
N THR A 12 -2.92 5.44 10.56
CA THR A 12 -2.96 6.74 9.87
C THR A 12 -3.79 6.69 8.58
N SER A 13 -3.57 5.69 7.72
CA SER A 13 -4.37 5.54 6.48
C SER A 13 -5.81 5.13 6.79
N SER A 14 -6.02 4.31 7.81
CA SER A 14 -7.36 3.95 8.28
C SER A 14 -8.12 5.16 8.84
N TYR A 15 -7.41 6.07 9.53
CA TYR A 15 -8.00 7.33 10.01
C TYR A 15 -8.48 8.21 8.84
N ILE A 16 -7.71 8.25 7.73
CA ILE A 16 -8.15 8.96 6.52
C ILE A 16 -9.42 8.33 5.97
N ALA A 17 -9.48 7.02 5.81
CA ALA A 17 -10.68 6.35 5.31
C ALA A 17 -11.92 6.63 6.18
N ALA A 18 -11.74 6.67 7.50
CA ALA A 18 -12.84 6.90 8.44
C ALA A 18 -13.35 8.36 8.46
N ASN A 19 -12.45 9.33 8.34
CA ASN A 19 -12.79 10.74 8.54
C ASN A 19 -12.84 11.57 7.24
N TYR A 20 -12.29 11.07 6.15
CA TYR A 20 -12.29 11.70 4.83
C TYR A 20 -12.85 10.74 3.78
N PRO A 21 -14.20 10.59 3.70
CA PRO A 21 -14.83 9.73 2.71
C PRO A 21 -14.37 10.06 1.28
N ALA A 22 -14.07 9.04 0.50
CA ALA A 22 -13.60 9.15 -0.88
C ALA A 22 -14.48 8.32 -1.81
N ASP A 23 -14.35 8.54 -3.12
CA ASP A 23 -15.04 7.72 -4.12
C ASP A 23 -14.51 6.28 -4.09
N TYR A 24 -13.21 6.12 -3.77
CA TYR A 24 -12.57 4.82 -3.66
C TYR A 24 -11.62 4.76 -2.45
N ASP A 25 -11.74 3.68 -1.69
CA ASP A 25 -10.76 3.27 -0.67
C ASP A 25 -9.97 2.07 -1.25
N VAL A 26 -8.66 2.21 -1.49
CA VAL A 26 -7.85 1.20 -2.19
C VAL A 26 -6.70 0.72 -1.31
N PHE A 27 -6.61 -0.58 -1.10
CA PHE A 27 -5.57 -1.25 -0.33
C PHE A 27 -4.68 -2.11 -1.24
N ALA A 28 -3.37 -1.86 -1.22
CA ALA A 28 -2.38 -2.66 -1.93
C ALA A 28 -1.79 -3.73 -1.01
N LEU A 29 -2.20 -4.99 -1.24
CA LEU A 29 -1.76 -6.15 -0.49
C LEU A 29 -0.35 -6.60 -0.92
N VAL A 30 0.56 -6.73 0.04
CA VAL A 30 1.90 -7.30 -0.15
C VAL A 30 1.85 -8.80 0.07
N ARG A 31 2.06 -9.60 -0.99
CA ARG A 31 2.01 -11.07 -0.94
C ARG A 31 3.40 -11.71 -0.98
N THR A 32 3.48 -12.93 -0.45
CA THR A 32 4.58 -13.87 -0.65
C THR A 32 4.03 -15.24 -1.04
N ASP A 33 4.83 -16.00 -1.77
CA ASP A 33 4.54 -17.40 -2.15
C ASP A 33 5.21 -18.39 -1.18
N ASP A 34 5.97 -17.91 -0.21
CA ASP A 34 6.62 -18.74 0.79
C ASP A 34 5.58 -19.40 1.71
N LYS A 35 5.56 -20.73 1.68
CA LYS A 35 4.64 -21.57 2.51
C LYS A 35 4.91 -21.43 4.00
N ASN A 36 6.09 -21.00 4.43
CA ASN A 36 6.38 -20.71 5.83
C ASN A 36 5.62 -19.47 6.33
N CYS A 37 5.21 -18.59 5.41
CA CYS A 37 4.37 -17.42 5.68
C CYS A 37 2.88 -17.70 5.48
N LEU A 38 2.44 -18.96 5.56
CA LEU A 38 1.06 -19.35 5.32
C LEU A 38 0.11 -18.65 6.31
N PHE A 39 -0.81 -17.85 5.77
CA PHE A 39 -1.83 -17.18 6.58
C PHE A 39 -2.72 -18.22 7.28
N PRO A 40 -2.91 -18.16 8.61
CA PRO A 40 -3.46 -19.26 9.38
C PRO A 40 -4.93 -19.57 9.10
N ASP A 41 -5.76 -18.55 8.86
CA ASP A 41 -7.18 -18.73 8.61
C ASP A 41 -7.46 -19.11 7.15
N LYS A 42 -7.84 -20.37 6.93
CA LYS A 42 -8.15 -20.90 5.59
C LYS A 42 -9.33 -20.19 4.91
N LYS A 43 -10.35 -19.79 5.66
CA LYS A 43 -11.53 -19.10 5.07
C LYS A 43 -11.16 -17.72 4.62
N LEU A 44 -10.42 -16.98 5.43
CA LEU A 44 -9.94 -15.66 5.05
C LEU A 44 -8.91 -15.72 3.92
N ARG A 45 -8.06 -16.76 3.84
CA ARG A 45 -7.20 -16.92 2.66
C ARG A 45 -8.01 -17.03 1.37
N GLN A 46 -9.06 -17.80 1.37
CA GLN A 46 -9.94 -17.91 0.21
C GLN A 46 -10.63 -16.58 -0.09
N GLU A 47 -11.19 -15.91 0.91
CA GLU A 47 -11.82 -14.60 0.74
C GLU A 47 -10.84 -13.57 0.16
N VAL A 48 -9.61 -13.51 0.66
CA VAL A 48 -8.58 -12.60 0.13
C VAL A 48 -8.22 -12.97 -1.30
N SER A 49 -8.07 -14.27 -1.61
CA SER A 49 -7.81 -14.75 -2.97
C SER A 49 -8.91 -14.30 -3.94
N ASP A 50 -10.17 -14.44 -3.54
CA ASP A 50 -11.34 -14.05 -4.35
C ASP A 50 -11.36 -12.52 -4.57
N ARG A 51 -11.01 -11.72 -3.54
CA ARG A 51 -10.97 -10.26 -3.62
C ARG A 51 -9.89 -9.73 -4.57
N ILE A 52 -8.74 -10.39 -4.63
CA ILE A 52 -7.60 -9.95 -5.49
C ILE A 52 -7.55 -10.69 -6.83
N GLY A 53 -8.40 -11.70 -7.06
CA GLY A 53 -8.40 -12.53 -8.27
C GLY A 53 -7.12 -13.35 -8.48
N LYS A 54 -6.41 -13.67 -7.40
CA LYS A 54 -5.12 -14.40 -7.40
C LYS A 54 -5.02 -15.26 -6.15
N GLU A 55 -4.25 -16.34 -6.17
CA GLU A 55 -3.98 -17.11 -4.97
C GLU A 55 -3.27 -16.26 -3.91
N PHE A 56 -3.79 -16.33 -2.69
CA PHE A 56 -3.18 -15.71 -1.51
C PHE A 56 -2.70 -16.80 -0.57
N ILE A 57 -1.38 -16.95 -0.43
CA ILE A 57 -0.75 -17.86 0.54
C ILE A 57 -0.52 -17.11 1.85
N GLY A 58 0.17 -15.97 1.79
CA GLY A 58 0.50 -15.18 2.96
C GLY A 58 0.99 -13.77 2.62
N THR A 59 1.29 -13.02 3.64
CA THR A 59 1.81 -11.66 3.54
C THR A 59 3.17 -11.54 4.23
N LEU A 60 4.02 -10.62 3.75
CA LEU A 60 5.25 -10.23 4.45
C LEU A 60 5.02 -9.21 5.56
N GLU A 61 3.81 -8.69 5.67
CA GLU A 61 3.39 -7.80 6.74
C GLU A 61 2.83 -8.65 7.90
N ASP A 62 2.57 -8.04 9.04
CA ASP A 62 1.89 -8.74 10.13
C ASP A 62 0.48 -9.16 9.69
N ASP A 63 0.09 -10.40 9.92
CA ASP A 63 -1.22 -10.95 9.52
C ASP A 63 -2.41 -10.10 10.01
N THR A 64 -2.22 -9.38 11.11
CA THR A 64 -3.23 -8.45 11.63
C THR A 64 -3.66 -7.40 10.61
N ILE A 65 -2.83 -7.09 9.61
CA ILE A 65 -3.17 -6.11 8.57
C ILE A 65 -4.39 -6.56 7.74
N ILE A 66 -4.49 -7.86 7.45
CA ILE A 66 -5.67 -8.43 6.76
C ILE A 66 -6.93 -8.16 7.58
N TYR A 67 -6.87 -8.48 8.88
CA TYR A 67 -7.99 -8.20 9.79
C TYR A 67 -8.26 -6.70 9.94
N THR A 68 -7.22 -5.86 9.94
CA THR A 68 -7.38 -4.39 10.00
C THR A 68 -8.22 -3.88 8.84
N ILE A 69 -7.96 -4.33 7.61
CA ILE A 69 -8.69 -3.86 6.43
C ILE A 69 -10.13 -4.37 6.44
N LEU A 70 -10.38 -5.61 6.86
CA LEU A 70 -11.72 -6.17 6.98
C LEU A 70 -12.53 -5.47 8.08
N ASP A 71 -11.95 -5.25 9.25
CA ASP A 71 -12.58 -4.50 10.34
C ASP A 71 -12.87 -3.05 9.94
N LEU A 72 -11.92 -2.42 9.21
CA LEU A 72 -12.09 -1.06 8.71
C LEU A 72 -13.24 -0.98 7.71
N GLU A 73 -13.34 -1.92 6.79
CA GLU A 73 -14.44 -1.99 5.80
C GLU A 73 -15.80 -2.03 6.50
N GLN A 74 -15.92 -2.86 7.53
CA GLN A 74 -17.14 -2.93 8.36
C GLN A 74 -17.38 -1.63 9.12
N TYR A 75 -16.33 -1.07 9.74
CA TYR A 75 -16.42 0.14 10.55
C TYR A 75 -16.86 1.38 9.74
N ILE A 76 -16.31 1.55 8.53
CA ILE A 76 -16.67 2.68 7.67
C ILE A 76 -17.94 2.45 6.84
N GLY A 77 -18.45 1.22 6.78
CA GLY A 77 -19.63 0.84 6.01
C GLY A 77 -19.46 1.00 4.49
N ARG A 78 -18.22 0.99 3.98
CA ARG A 78 -17.89 1.11 2.56
C ARG A 78 -16.91 0.03 2.14
N LYS A 79 -17.11 -0.50 0.92
CA LYS A 79 -16.24 -1.52 0.35
C LYS A 79 -14.85 -0.96 0.10
N ILE A 80 -13.82 -1.69 0.54
CA ILE A 80 -12.43 -1.40 0.22
C ILE A 80 -12.01 -2.25 -0.99
N THR A 81 -11.44 -1.62 -1.99
CA THR A 81 -10.87 -2.30 -3.15
C THR A 81 -9.49 -2.86 -2.79
N TRP A 82 -9.32 -4.16 -3.01
CA TRP A 82 -8.04 -4.82 -2.80
C TRP A 82 -7.32 -5.01 -4.13
N VAL A 83 -6.08 -4.59 -4.19
CA VAL A 83 -5.20 -4.79 -5.35
C VAL A 83 -3.93 -5.51 -4.91
N SER A 84 -3.35 -6.29 -5.81
CA SER A 84 -2.10 -6.99 -5.54
C SER A 84 -1.26 -7.11 -6.80
N GLY A 85 0.00 -6.71 -6.69
CA GLY A 85 1.01 -6.85 -7.72
C GLY A 85 1.66 -8.24 -7.73
N LYS A 86 2.93 -8.26 -8.09
CA LYS A 86 3.81 -9.42 -7.97
C LYS A 86 3.99 -9.80 -6.51
N THR A 87 4.36 -11.06 -6.26
CA THR A 87 4.77 -11.51 -4.94
C THR A 87 6.21 -11.06 -4.63
N PHE A 88 6.61 -11.14 -3.37
CA PHE A 88 7.99 -10.80 -3.00
C PHE A 88 9.00 -11.75 -3.67
N ASP A 89 8.63 -13.01 -3.79
CA ASP A 89 9.44 -14.04 -4.42
C ASP A 89 9.69 -13.72 -5.90
N GLU A 90 8.63 -13.32 -6.63
CA GLU A 90 8.73 -12.91 -8.04
C GLU A 90 9.62 -11.67 -8.25
N ILE A 91 9.56 -10.68 -7.36
CA ILE A 91 10.36 -9.45 -7.52
C ILE A 91 11.81 -9.63 -7.08
N THR A 92 12.09 -10.56 -6.17
CA THR A 92 13.44 -10.81 -5.66
C THR A 92 14.22 -11.81 -6.48
N THR A 93 13.55 -12.72 -7.21
CA THR A 93 14.19 -13.73 -8.07
C THR A 93 14.13 -13.30 -9.52
N ARG A 94 15.25 -12.89 -10.11
CA ARG A 94 15.35 -12.46 -11.52
C ARG A 94 16.50 -13.16 -12.21
N LYS A 95 16.22 -13.88 -13.31
CA LYS A 95 17.24 -14.57 -14.10
C LYS A 95 18.18 -15.43 -13.24
N ASP A 96 17.60 -16.27 -12.39
CA ASP A 96 18.30 -17.18 -11.46
C ASP A 96 19.22 -16.51 -10.43
N LYS A 97 19.02 -15.20 -10.19
CA LYS A 97 19.72 -14.44 -9.17
C LYS A 97 18.72 -13.84 -8.18
N VAL A 98 19.13 -13.80 -6.92
CA VAL A 98 18.35 -13.18 -5.85
C VAL A 98 18.82 -11.74 -5.60
N TYR A 99 17.87 -10.81 -5.65
CA TYR A 99 18.09 -9.39 -5.37
C TYR A 99 17.19 -8.97 -4.22
N LEU A 100 17.76 -8.43 -3.16
CA LEU A 100 16.98 -7.91 -2.06
C LEU A 100 16.81 -6.39 -2.17
N PRO A 101 15.60 -5.87 -1.87
CA PRO A 101 15.39 -4.43 -1.82
C PRO A 101 16.17 -3.82 -0.67
N ASN A 102 16.59 -2.58 -0.84
CA ASN A 102 17.37 -1.84 0.15
C ASN A 102 16.99 -0.35 0.17
N LYS A 103 17.69 0.46 0.98
CA LYS A 103 17.37 1.89 1.14
C LYS A 103 17.49 2.70 -0.16
N VAL A 104 18.34 2.26 -1.10
CA VAL A 104 18.56 2.93 -2.39
C VAL A 104 17.59 2.38 -3.44
N GLN A 105 17.44 1.05 -3.49
CA GLN A 105 16.61 0.36 -4.48
C GLN A 105 15.34 -0.21 -3.83
N ARG A 106 14.27 0.58 -3.84
CA ARG A 106 12.98 0.25 -3.24
C ARG A 106 11.99 -0.34 -4.25
N PHE A 107 12.46 -1.22 -5.11
CA PHE A 107 11.59 -1.85 -6.13
C PHE A 107 10.39 -2.61 -5.52
N CYS A 108 10.51 -3.15 -4.30
CA CYS A 108 9.40 -3.77 -3.59
C CYS A 108 8.20 -2.81 -3.40
N THR A 109 8.44 -1.54 -3.09
CA THR A 109 7.35 -0.54 -2.97
C THR A 109 6.69 -0.28 -4.32
N VAL A 110 7.50 -0.19 -5.38
CA VAL A 110 6.99 0.08 -6.73
C VAL A 110 6.18 -1.11 -7.23
N GLU A 111 6.78 -2.29 -7.33
CA GLU A 111 6.19 -3.45 -7.98
C GLU A 111 5.06 -4.12 -7.17
N MET A 112 5.07 -4.00 -5.84
CA MET A 112 4.05 -4.64 -5.00
C MET A 112 2.93 -3.70 -4.56
N LYS A 113 3.13 -2.36 -4.58
CA LYS A 113 2.13 -1.41 -4.10
C LYS A 113 1.74 -0.37 -5.15
N ILE A 114 2.71 0.38 -5.71
CA ILE A 114 2.40 1.50 -6.62
C ILE A 114 1.89 0.99 -7.96
N GLU A 115 2.59 0.04 -8.55
CA GLU A 115 2.24 -0.54 -9.85
C GLU A 115 0.83 -1.15 -9.87
N PRO A 116 0.43 -2.03 -8.93
CA PRO A 116 -0.93 -2.58 -8.95
C PRO A 116 -2.01 -1.52 -8.69
N MET A 117 -1.74 -0.48 -7.88
CA MET A 117 -2.67 0.64 -7.72
C MET A 117 -2.81 1.46 -9.00
N PHE A 118 -1.70 1.69 -9.71
CA PHE A 118 -1.70 2.40 -10.98
C PHE A 118 -2.49 1.65 -12.06
N TYR A 119 -2.26 0.35 -12.25
CA TYR A 119 -3.00 -0.42 -13.25
C TYR A 119 -4.48 -0.55 -12.90
N TRP A 120 -4.82 -0.73 -11.61
CA TRP A 120 -6.21 -0.66 -11.18
C TRP A 120 -6.86 0.69 -11.52
N TRP A 121 -6.14 1.79 -11.27
CA TRP A 121 -6.59 3.14 -11.63
C TRP A 121 -6.79 3.26 -13.15
N ALA A 122 -5.86 2.79 -13.96
CA ALA A 122 -5.94 2.86 -15.41
C ALA A 122 -7.15 2.09 -15.98
N GLU A 123 -7.46 0.94 -15.39
CA GLU A 123 -8.60 0.10 -15.82
C GLU A 123 -9.95 0.63 -15.35
N ASN A 124 -10.02 1.24 -14.16
CA ASN A 124 -11.30 1.57 -13.51
C ASN A 124 -11.65 3.06 -13.56
N ILE A 125 -10.68 3.95 -13.74
CA ILE A 125 -10.88 5.40 -13.70
C ILE A 125 -10.39 6.08 -14.97
N GLY A 126 -9.11 5.91 -15.32
CA GLY A 126 -8.48 6.41 -16.55
C GLY A 126 -8.27 7.92 -16.64
N GLU A 127 -8.67 8.68 -15.62
CA GLU A 127 -8.48 10.13 -15.52
C GLU A 127 -7.81 10.51 -14.19
N PRO A 128 -7.01 11.61 -14.12
CA PRO A 128 -6.33 11.99 -12.90
C PRO A 128 -7.27 12.11 -11.68
N THR A 129 -6.82 11.56 -10.55
CA THR A 129 -7.57 11.53 -9.29
C THR A 129 -6.87 12.30 -8.19
N GLU A 130 -7.62 12.89 -7.27
CA GLU A 130 -7.08 13.35 -5.99
C GLU A 130 -6.80 12.14 -5.10
N THR A 131 -5.53 11.87 -4.82
CA THR A 131 -5.13 10.76 -3.95
C THR A 131 -4.70 11.26 -2.57
N ARG A 132 -5.43 10.86 -1.55
CA ARG A 132 -5.15 11.24 -0.17
C ARG A 132 -4.11 10.31 0.46
N ILE A 133 -3.05 10.93 0.96
CA ILE A 133 -1.87 10.23 1.48
C ILE A 133 -1.71 10.52 2.96
N GLY A 134 -1.47 9.47 3.74
CA GLY A 134 -1.38 9.51 5.20
C GLY A 134 -0.10 10.15 5.74
N PHE A 135 0.23 11.38 5.32
CA PHE A 135 1.27 12.17 5.97
C PHE A 135 0.64 13.06 7.04
N ARG A 136 1.15 12.93 8.28
CA ARG A 136 0.67 13.67 9.45
C ARG A 136 1.24 15.09 9.47
N ALA A 137 0.68 15.95 10.29
CA ALA A 137 1.05 17.38 10.41
C ALA A 137 2.57 17.63 10.55
N ASN A 138 3.29 16.74 11.22
CA ASN A 138 4.73 16.83 11.41
C ASN A 138 5.57 16.20 10.27
N GLU A 139 4.94 15.74 9.18
CA GLU A 139 5.61 15.11 8.04
C GLU A 139 5.63 15.99 6.78
N THR A 140 5.56 17.32 6.94
CA THR A 140 5.52 18.31 5.85
C THR A 140 6.67 18.16 4.86
N ARG A 141 7.89 17.83 5.34
CA ARG A 141 9.03 17.56 4.46
C ARG A 141 8.78 16.42 3.47
N ARG A 142 8.07 15.36 3.91
CA ARG A 142 7.72 14.24 3.04
C ARG A 142 6.69 14.65 1.98
N ALA A 143 5.73 15.48 2.38
CA ALA A 143 4.73 16.02 1.48
C ALA A 143 5.39 16.92 0.42
N ASN A 144 6.24 17.85 0.82
CA ASN A 144 6.97 18.74 -0.10
C ASN A 144 7.83 17.94 -1.09
N ASN A 145 8.62 16.97 -0.61
CA ASN A 145 9.41 16.10 -1.48
C ASN A 145 8.57 15.29 -2.47
N MET A 146 7.30 15.04 -2.17
CA MET A 146 6.38 14.39 -3.10
C MET A 146 5.85 15.37 -4.14
N LEU A 147 5.47 16.57 -3.72
CA LEU A 147 4.99 17.63 -4.61
C LEU A 147 6.07 18.09 -5.60
N GLU A 148 7.34 18.17 -5.16
CA GLU A 148 8.49 18.50 -6.01
C GLU A 148 8.73 17.49 -7.16
N ARG A 149 8.17 16.29 -7.06
CA ARG A 149 8.26 15.26 -8.10
C ARG A 149 7.05 15.21 -9.03
N CYS A 150 6.07 16.03 -8.78
CA CYS A 150 4.92 16.16 -9.66
C CYS A 150 5.32 16.95 -10.92
N ASN A 151 4.58 16.72 -12.01
CA ASN A 151 4.71 17.49 -13.23
C ASN A 151 4.18 18.93 -13.05
N GLU A 152 4.21 19.73 -14.11
CA GLU A 152 3.77 21.14 -14.10
C GLU A 152 2.31 21.33 -13.69
N ASP A 153 1.46 20.32 -13.93
CA ASP A 153 0.04 20.30 -13.53
C ASP A 153 -0.18 19.85 -12.06
N GLY A 154 0.90 19.59 -11.33
CA GLY A 154 0.86 19.08 -9.96
C GLY A 154 0.46 17.61 -9.85
N LEU A 155 0.62 16.83 -10.91
CA LEU A 155 0.30 15.41 -10.97
C LEU A 155 1.55 14.54 -10.83
N SER A 156 1.48 13.52 -9.99
CA SER A 156 2.47 12.45 -9.97
C SER A 156 2.31 11.57 -11.22
N THR A 157 3.43 11.22 -11.84
CA THR A 157 3.46 10.34 -13.02
C THR A 157 3.91 8.93 -12.65
N PHE A 158 3.48 7.96 -13.45
CA PHE A 158 3.99 6.59 -13.39
C PHE A 158 4.47 6.15 -14.78
N LYS A 159 5.65 5.54 -14.85
CA LYS A 159 6.20 5.03 -16.10
C LYS A 159 5.60 3.66 -16.39
N ALA A 160 4.67 3.61 -17.32
CA ALA A 160 3.90 2.40 -17.67
C ALA A 160 4.11 2.00 -19.14
N THR A 161 3.63 0.79 -19.48
CA THR A 161 3.56 0.31 -20.84
C THR A 161 2.20 -0.37 -21.07
N PHE A 162 1.46 0.10 -22.04
CA PHE A 162 0.21 -0.50 -22.49
C PHE A 162 0.34 -1.15 -23.87
N GLU A 163 1.37 -0.74 -24.64
CA GLU A 163 1.61 -1.18 -26.00
C GLU A 163 3.04 -1.68 -26.18
N LYS A 164 3.25 -2.43 -27.27
CA LYS A 164 4.58 -2.82 -27.70
C LYS A 164 4.90 -2.18 -29.05
N HIS A 165 6.18 -1.93 -29.29
CA HIS A 165 6.68 -1.59 -30.62
C HIS A 165 6.55 -2.80 -31.56
N PRO A 166 6.56 -2.61 -32.91
CA PRO A 166 6.50 -3.69 -33.87
C PRO A 166 7.61 -4.75 -33.72
N ASP A 167 8.73 -4.38 -33.11
CA ASP A 167 9.87 -5.26 -32.79
C ASP A 167 9.70 -6.00 -31.44
N GLY A 168 8.55 -5.90 -30.79
CA GLY A 168 8.23 -6.57 -29.53
C GLY A 168 8.73 -5.88 -28.26
N ARG A 169 9.49 -4.77 -28.38
CA ARG A 169 9.93 -3.98 -27.22
C ARG A 169 8.76 -3.24 -26.58
N ASN A 170 8.78 -3.09 -25.28
CA ASN A 170 7.78 -2.32 -24.55
C ASN A 170 7.87 -0.81 -24.91
N LYS A 171 6.73 -0.22 -25.25
CA LYS A 171 6.60 1.22 -25.44
C LYS A 171 6.29 1.87 -24.08
N TRP A 172 7.31 2.46 -23.49
CA TRP A 172 7.20 3.11 -22.18
C TRP A 172 6.74 4.56 -22.32
N GLU A 173 5.77 4.94 -21.50
CA GLU A 173 5.26 6.31 -21.40
C GLU A 173 5.12 6.74 -19.95
N GLU A 174 5.25 8.05 -19.68
CA GLU A 174 4.96 8.64 -18.38
C GLU A 174 3.52 9.11 -18.34
N VAL A 175 2.72 8.46 -17.51
CA VAL A 175 1.29 8.70 -17.39
C VAL A 175 1.00 9.49 -16.12
N PRO A 176 0.50 10.74 -16.22
CA PRO A 176 0.03 11.49 -15.06
C PRO A 176 -1.28 10.88 -14.55
N TYR A 177 -1.35 10.52 -13.26
CA TYR A 177 -2.50 9.76 -12.76
C TYR A 177 -3.07 10.25 -11.42
N GLN A 178 -2.26 10.83 -10.55
CA GLN A 178 -2.73 11.25 -9.23
C GLN A 178 -2.26 12.66 -8.85
N LYS A 179 -3.16 13.44 -8.27
CA LYS A 179 -2.86 14.68 -7.57
C LYS A 179 -2.73 14.37 -6.08
N PRO A 180 -1.52 14.42 -5.49
CA PRO A 180 -1.35 14.15 -4.07
C PRO A 180 -2.10 15.15 -3.20
N SER A 181 -2.79 14.67 -2.17
CA SER A 181 -3.47 15.50 -1.18
C SER A 181 -3.11 15.01 0.23
N PHE A 182 -2.97 15.93 1.18
CA PHE A 182 -2.48 15.67 2.53
C PHE A 182 -3.45 16.22 3.59
N PRO A 183 -4.65 15.66 3.73
CA PRO A 183 -5.69 16.21 4.60
C PRO A 183 -5.24 16.31 6.06
N LEU A 184 -4.43 15.37 6.55
CA LEU A 184 -3.95 15.40 7.94
C LEU A 184 -2.98 16.55 8.22
N ILE A 185 -2.23 17.02 7.19
CA ILE A 185 -1.39 18.22 7.31
C ILE A 185 -2.27 19.45 7.37
N MET A 186 -3.28 19.53 6.49
CA MET A 186 -4.21 20.66 6.43
C MET A 186 -4.97 20.84 7.74
N ASP A 187 -5.42 19.75 8.36
CA ASP A 187 -6.20 19.75 9.61
C ASP A 187 -5.32 19.65 10.87
N ASN A 188 -4.00 19.77 10.74
CA ASN A 188 -3.03 19.65 11.84
C ASN A 188 -3.18 18.37 12.68
N ILE A 189 -3.51 17.23 12.03
CA ILE A 189 -3.67 15.93 12.70
C ILE A 189 -2.30 15.30 12.93
N ARG A 190 -2.02 14.94 14.17
CA ARG A 190 -0.78 14.32 14.63
C ARG A 190 -1.00 12.87 15.08
N LYS A 191 0.08 12.20 15.46
CA LYS A 191 0.03 10.79 15.86
C LYS A 191 -0.85 10.56 17.08
N ASP A 192 -0.78 11.42 18.08
CA ASP A 192 -1.56 11.36 19.31
C ASP A 192 -3.08 11.45 19.05
N HIS A 193 -3.52 12.34 18.16
CA HIS A 193 -4.92 12.43 17.72
C HIS A 193 -5.40 11.10 17.10
N ILE A 194 -4.59 10.48 16.26
CA ILE A 194 -4.91 9.21 15.61
C ILE A 194 -4.95 8.06 16.62
N GLU A 195 -4.00 8.01 17.57
CA GLU A 195 -3.96 7.00 18.62
C GLU A 195 -5.18 7.12 19.52
N GLN A 196 -5.55 8.34 19.92
CA GLN A 196 -6.73 8.60 20.73
C GLN A 196 -8.02 8.22 20.00
N TYR A 197 -8.12 8.55 18.69
CA TYR A 197 -9.29 8.21 17.89
C TYR A 197 -9.54 6.70 17.84
N TRP A 198 -8.48 5.88 17.66
CA TRP A 198 -8.61 4.43 17.54
C TRP A 198 -8.71 3.67 18.86
N LYS A 199 -8.50 4.33 20.01
CA LYS A 199 -8.41 3.68 21.33
C LYS A 199 -9.60 2.77 21.65
N ASP A 200 -10.81 3.24 21.34
CA ASP A 200 -12.07 2.57 21.69
C ASP A 200 -12.87 2.12 20.44
N LYS A 201 -12.22 2.02 19.28
CA LYS A 201 -12.88 1.62 18.03
C LYS A 201 -12.67 0.13 17.75
N PRO A 202 -13.68 -0.55 17.15
CA PRO A 202 -13.63 -1.98 16.90
C PRO A 202 -12.79 -2.35 15.66
N VAL A 203 -11.61 -1.76 15.52
CA VAL A 203 -10.67 -2.03 14.41
C VAL A 203 -9.35 -2.48 15.01
N ARG A 204 -8.93 -3.68 14.66
CA ARG A 204 -7.64 -4.25 15.11
C ARG A 204 -6.49 -3.60 14.35
N PHE A 205 -5.39 -3.36 15.01
CA PHE A 205 -4.17 -2.85 14.39
C PHE A 205 -2.95 -3.67 14.80
N SER A 206 -2.07 -3.92 13.85
CA SER A 206 -0.76 -4.49 14.14
C SER A 206 0.04 -3.55 15.04
N TRP A 207 0.81 -4.15 15.95
CA TRP A 207 1.75 -3.41 16.79
C TRP A 207 2.78 -2.64 15.94
N MET A 208 3.20 -3.19 14.81
CA MET A 208 4.16 -2.57 13.91
C MET A 208 3.73 -2.78 12.45
N ASN A 209 3.51 -1.68 11.74
CA ASN A 209 3.20 -1.71 10.32
C ASN A 209 4.46 -1.88 9.46
N ASN A 210 4.27 -2.09 8.16
CA ASN A 210 5.26 -2.46 7.16
C ASN A 210 5.74 -3.91 7.30
N CYS A 211 6.37 -4.41 6.24
CA CYS A 211 6.89 -5.77 6.17
C CYS A 211 7.76 -6.11 7.39
N VAL A 212 7.67 -7.34 7.88
CA VAL A 212 8.41 -7.84 9.06
C VAL A 212 9.91 -7.57 8.92
N GLY A 213 10.54 -7.98 7.82
CA GLY A 213 11.94 -7.76 7.50
C GLY A 213 12.28 -6.41 6.84
N CYS A 214 11.44 -5.36 7.00
CA CYS A 214 11.66 -4.09 6.31
C CYS A 214 12.96 -3.40 6.75
N PHE A 215 13.85 -3.16 5.80
CA PHE A 215 15.18 -2.51 6.00
C PHE A 215 15.10 -1.05 6.51
N HIS A 216 13.91 -0.45 6.57
CA HIS A 216 13.70 0.86 7.19
C HIS A 216 13.53 0.80 8.71
N LYS A 217 13.36 -0.38 9.29
CA LYS A 217 13.30 -0.55 10.74
C LYS A 217 14.68 -0.42 11.35
N THR A 218 14.73 0.05 12.58
CA THR A 218 15.98 0.05 13.37
C THR A 218 16.37 -1.40 13.74
N PRO A 219 17.64 -1.70 14.01
CA PRO A 219 18.07 -3.05 14.41
C PRO A 219 17.28 -3.62 15.58
N LEU A 220 16.97 -2.78 16.58
CA LEU A 220 16.15 -3.18 17.73
C LEU A 220 14.73 -3.59 17.32
N LEU A 221 14.11 -2.87 16.40
CA LEU A 221 12.78 -3.20 15.90
C LEU A 221 12.80 -4.45 15.02
N LEU A 222 13.81 -4.62 14.17
CA LEU A 222 14.02 -5.86 13.40
C LEU A 222 14.14 -7.06 14.33
N ARG A 223 14.96 -6.97 15.37
CA ARG A 223 15.10 -8.05 16.35
C ARG A 223 13.76 -8.44 16.96
N LYS A 224 12.97 -7.47 17.44
CA LYS A 224 11.63 -7.72 18.00
C LYS A 224 10.65 -8.33 16.99
N MET A 225 10.75 -7.93 15.71
CA MET A 225 9.91 -8.51 14.66
C MET A 225 10.29 -9.96 14.39
N PHE A 226 11.57 -10.29 14.31
CA PHE A 226 12.03 -11.68 14.13
C PHE A 226 11.76 -12.56 15.36
N ASP A 227 11.82 -12.00 16.57
CA ASP A 227 11.42 -12.73 17.78
C ASP A 227 9.91 -13.08 17.77
N LYS A 228 9.07 -12.20 17.16
CA LYS A 228 7.62 -12.43 17.02
C LYS A 228 7.26 -13.31 15.81
N HIS A 229 8.04 -13.23 14.75
CA HIS A 229 7.85 -13.93 13.48
C HIS A 229 9.15 -14.68 13.12
N PRO A 230 9.39 -15.85 13.74
CA PRO A 230 10.66 -16.56 13.61
C PRO A 230 10.84 -17.28 12.26
N ASN A 231 9.76 -17.43 11.49
CA ASN A 231 9.74 -18.11 10.18
C ASN A 231 9.82 -17.13 9.03
#